data_ce62f2112ec127cdcc55be3fd4814146
#
_entry.id   ce62f2112ec127cdcc55be3fd4814146
#
_cell.length_a   1.000
_cell.length_b   1.000
_cell.length_c   1.000
_cell.angle_alpha   90.00
_cell.angle_beta   90.00
_cell.angle_gamma   90.00
#
_symmetry.space_group_name_H-M   'P 1'
#
loop_
_entity.id
_entity.type
_entity.pdbx_description
1 polymer ?
#
loop_
_entity_poly.entity_id
_entity_poly.type
_entity_poly.pdbx_seq_one_letter_code
_entity_poly.pdbx_strand_id
1 'polypeptide(L)'
;KENQRIRMVLELRELRSNEAIRRLIVSLANKKGKNMPKKFYAVRKGRKTGIFTTWDECRAQVHGFPCAEYKSFLTMEDAKGFMELGMEGENKLPFDEDPKQPSNNTNSSIATNQITQNISNEPELVAYVDGSYDQSTKRFSYGMVILENGEEKTFNKSFSDPSLAGMRNVAGEIMGARAAMEYAIANNKKRLVIYHDYEGIAKWPLGIWKTNKEGTIAYKAYYDEAKEKVSVRFQKVTGHSGDKYNDYADKLAKQALGLA
;
A
#
# COMPACT_ATOMS: atom_id res chain seq x y z
N LYS A 1 34.19 15.08 -1.10
CA LYS A 1 33.97 15.22 0.37
C LYS A 1 32.47 15.40 0.67
N GLU A 2 31.72 16.16 -0.15
CA GLU A 2 30.29 16.42 0.04
C GLU A 2 29.43 15.16 -0.20
N ASN A 3 29.71 14.41 -1.25
CA ASN A 3 29.04 13.14 -1.54
C ASN A 3 29.25 12.07 -0.45
N GLN A 4 30.39 12.05 0.23
CA GLN A 4 30.63 11.17 1.37
C GLN A 4 29.82 11.57 2.61
N ARG A 5 29.66 12.90 2.84
CA ARG A 5 28.83 13.41 3.94
C ARG A 5 27.34 13.09 3.73
N ILE A 6 26.86 13.26 2.50
CA ILE A 6 25.46 12.92 2.14
C ILE A 6 25.22 11.44 2.30
N ARG A 7 26.13 10.58 1.84
CA ARG A 7 26.04 9.11 2.00
C ARG A 7 26.02 8.70 3.47
N MET A 8 26.88 9.27 4.29
CA MET A 8 26.94 8.99 5.73
C MET A 8 25.67 9.46 6.47
N VAL A 9 25.10 10.60 6.07
CA VAL A 9 23.83 11.11 6.65
C VAL A 9 22.65 10.20 6.27
N LEU A 10 22.64 9.67 5.05
CA LEU A 10 21.62 8.71 4.60
C LEU A 10 21.73 7.37 5.34
N GLU A 11 22.96 6.86 5.53
CA GLU A 11 23.21 5.64 6.30
C GLU A 11 22.83 5.79 7.79
N LEU A 12 23.15 6.92 8.41
CA LEU A 12 22.74 7.21 9.80
C LEU A 12 21.22 7.39 9.95
N ARG A 13 20.53 7.96 8.96
CA ARG A 13 19.06 8.02 8.93
C ARG A 13 18.45 6.64 8.79
N GLU A 14 19.04 5.78 7.97
CA GLU A 14 18.60 4.40 7.75
C GLU A 14 18.76 3.55 9.04
N LEU A 15 19.88 3.68 9.75
CA LEU A 15 20.11 3.02 11.03
C LEU A 15 19.12 3.49 12.11
N ARG A 16 18.84 4.79 12.19
CA ARG A 16 17.82 5.34 13.11
C ARG A 16 16.40 4.91 12.75
N SER A 17 16.08 4.84 11.47
CA SER A 17 14.78 4.35 10.99
C SER A 17 14.58 2.87 11.36
N ASN A 18 15.60 2.02 11.15
CA ASN A 18 15.53 0.61 11.49
C ASN A 18 15.44 0.37 13.01
N GLU A 19 16.15 1.16 13.81
CA GLU A 19 16.07 1.06 15.27
C GLU A 19 14.75 1.61 15.82
N ALA A 20 14.20 2.68 15.26
CA ALA A 20 12.87 3.19 15.60
C ALA A 20 11.78 2.17 15.25
N ILE A 21 11.89 1.50 14.11
CA ILE A 21 10.99 0.41 13.71
C ILE A 21 11.13 -0.78 14.67
N ARG A 22 12.33 -1.20 15.04
CA ARG A 22 12.55 -2.26 16.05
C ARG A 22 11.94 -1.89 17.40
N ARG A 23 12.14 -0.66 17.87
CA ARG A 23 11.54 -0.16 19.12
C ARG A 23 10.02 -0.11 19.05
N LEU A 24 9.44 0.25 17.89
CA LEU A 24 8.01 0.24 17.66
C LEU A 24 7.45 -1.18 17.66
N ILE A 25 8.13 -2.12 16.98
CA ILE A 25 7.76 -3.55 16.96
C ILE A 25 7.81 -4.15 18.37
N VAL A 26 8.87 -3.88 19.13
CA VAL A 26 9.00 -4.33 20.53
C VAL A 26 7.93 -3.69 21.43
N SER A 27 7.63 -2.40 21.22
CA SER A 27 6.57 -1.70 21.96
C SER A 27 5.18 -2.26 21.64
N LEU A 28 4.92 -2.58 20.37
CA LEU A 28 3.66 -3.20 19.93
C LEU A 28 3.55 -4.67 20.38
N ALA A 29 4.65 -5.41 20.40
CA ALA A 29 4.68 -6.77 20.94
C ALA A 29 4.41 -6.79 22.46
N ASN A 30 4.98 -5.83 23.20
CA ASN A 30 4.74 -5.70 24.65
C ASN A 30 3.33 -5.18 24.99
N LYS A 31 2.66 -4.45 24.07
CA LYS A 31 1.23 -4.08 24.20
C LYS A 31 0.26 -5.21 23.90
N LYS A 32 0.71 -6.29 23.23
CA LYS A 32 -0.14 -7.47 22.92
C LYS A 32 -0.59 -8.30 24.12
N GLY A 33 -0.11 -7.98 25.32
CA GLY A 33 -0.50 -8.66 26.57
C GLY A 33 -1.77 -8.15 27.24
N LYS A 34 -2.37 -7.01 26.81
CA LYS A 34 -3.60 -6.49 27.43
C LYS A 34 -4.49 -5.82 26.38
N ASN A 35 -5.67 -6.38 26.18
CA ASN A 35 -6.78 -5.94 25.35
C ASN A 35 -6.60 -6.10 23.82
N MET A 36 -6.96 -7.25 23.31
CA MET A 36 -7.36 -7.37 21.91
C MET A 36 -8.66 -6.54 21.71
N PRO A 37 -8.72 -5.61 20.74
CA PRO A 37 -9.95 -4.88 20.46
C PRO A 37 -11.05 -5.88 20.06
N LYS A 38 -12.25 -5.71 20.65
CA LYS A 38 -13.43 -6.49 20.26
C LYS A 38 -13.65 -6.31 18.76
N LYS A 39 -13.77 -7.43 18.04
CA LYS A 39 -14.10 -7.45 16.62
C LYS A 39 -15.57 -7.77 16.44
N PHE A 40 -16.17 -7.16 15.44
CA PHE A 40 -17.53 -7.45 14.98
C PHE A 40 -17.43 -8.20 13.66
N TYR A 41 -18.17 -9.31 13.53
CA TYR A 41 -18.18 -10.16 12.35
C TYR A 41 -19.56 -10.07 11.69
N ALA A 42 -19.63 -9.37 10.57
CA ALA A 42 -20.87 -9.24 9.80
C ALA A 42 -20.96 -10.39 8.78
N VAL A 43 -22.06 -11.12 8.78
CA VAL A 43 -22.37 -12.19 7.84
C VAL A 43 -23.55 -11.76 7.00
N ARG A 44 -23.28 -11.47 5.72
CA ARG A 44 -24.30 -11.07 4.74
C ARG A 44 -24.96 -12.28 4.08
N LYS A 45 -24.16 -13.35 3.89
CA LYS A 45 -24.61 -14.62 3.31
C LYS A 45 -24.00 -15.78 4.09
N GLY A 46 -24.85 -16.60 4.71
CA GLY A 46 -24.51 -17.71 5.58
C GLY A 46 -25.76 -18.41 6.07
N ARG A 47 -25.62 -19.39 6.98
CA ARG A 47 -26.77 -20.08 7.61
C ARG A 47 -27.67 -19.09 8.36
N LYS A 48 -27.05 -18.12 9.03
CA LYS A 48 -27.74 -17.00 9.68
C LYS A 48 -26.97 -15.71 9.35
N THR A 49 -27.68 -14.72 8.83
CA THR A 49 -27.16 -13.37 8.57
C THR A 49 -27.19 -12.53 9.84
N GLY A 50 -26.26 -11.58 10.00
CA GLY A 50 -26.19 -10.72 11.18
C GLY A 50 -24.78 -10.32 11.56
N ILE A 51 -24.66 -9.61 12.67
CA ILE A 51 -23.37 -9.17 13.23
C ILE A 51 -23.11 -9.99 14.51
N PHE A 52 -21.97 -10.67 14.53
CA PHE A 52 -21.52 -11.54 15.63
C PHE A 52 -20.31 -10.89 16.32
N THR A 53 -20.16 -11.15 17.62
CA THR A 53 -19.08 -10.55 18.44
C THR A 53 -17.89 -11.47 18.63
N THR A 54 -18.02 -12.74 18.25
CA THR A 54 -16.95 -13.74 18.31
C THR A 54 -16.76 -14.42 16.95
N TRP A 55 -15.52 -14.85 16.71
CA TRP A 55 -15.21 -15.62 15.49
C TRP A 55 -15.94 -16.96 15.45
N ASP A 56 -16.10 -17.61 16.60
CA ASP A 56 -16.73 -18.93 16.64
C ASP A 56 -18.21 -18.88 16.24
N GLU A 57 -18.93 -17.84 16.67
CA GLU A 57 -20.30 -17.57 16.24
C GLU A 57 -20.38 -17.33 14.72
N CYS A 58 -19.52 -16.48 14.20
CA CYS A 58 -19.44 -16.20 12.77
C CYS A 58 -19.09 -17.46 11.98
N ARG A 59 -18.07 -18.19 12.40
CA ARG A 59 -17.62 -19.43 11.77
C ARG A 59 -18.74 -20.46 11.65
N ALA A 60 -19.56 -20.62 12.68
CA ALA A 60 -20.71 -21.52 12.66
C ALA A 60 -21.69 -21.17 11.53
N GLN A 61 -21.78 -19.91 11.13
CA GLN A 61 -22.68 -19.47 10.06
C GLN A 61 -22.09 -19.65 8.66
N VAL A 62 -20.77 -19.55 8.51
CA VAL A 62 -20.13 -19.45 7.19
C VAL A 62 -19.33 -20.69 6.80
N HIS A 63 -18.87 -21.48 7.76
CA HIS A 63 -18.06 -22.67 7.47
C HIS A 63 -18.85 -23.73 6.71
N GLY A 64 -18.39 -24.08 5.51
CA GLY A 64 -19.06 -25.05 4.63
C GLY A 64 -20.37 -24.54 4.01
N PHE A 65 -20.69 -23.26 4.12
CA PHE A 65 -21.83 -22.65 3.44
C PHE A 65 -21.43 -22.16 2.05
N PRO A 66 -22.11 -22.59 0.96
CA PRO A 66 -21.75 -22.19 -0.41
C PRO A 66 -21.87 -20.68 -0.60
N CYS A 67 -20.84 -20.06 -1.19
CA CYS A 67 -20.80 -18.62 -1.45
C CYS A 67 -21.05 -17.76 -0.20
N ALA A 68 -20.54 -18.16 0.98
CA ALA A 68 -20.65 -17.39 2.20
C ALA A 68 -19.99 -16.01 2.03
N GLU A 69 -20.70 -14.96 2.48
CA GLU A 69 -20.23 -13.58 2.43
C GLU A 69 -20.19 -13.00 3.85
N TYR A 70 -18.99 -12.71 4.33
CA TYR A 70 -18.77 -12.19 5.67
C TYR A 70 -17.49 -11.37 5.77
N LYS A 71 -17.46 -10.42 6.72
CA LYS A 71 -16.30 -9.56 6.96
C LYS A 71 -16.19 -9.20 8.44
N SER A 72 -14.95 -8.98 8.94
CA SER A 72 -14.71 -8.52 10.32
C SER A 72 -14.40 -7.04 10.34
N PHE A 73 -14.91 -6.34 11.36
CA PHE A 73 -14.77 -4.90 11.59
C PHE A 73 -14.30 -4.61 12.99
N LEU A 74 -13.72 -3.43 13.20
CA LEU A 74 -13.30 -2.94 14.52
C LEU A 74 -14.39 -2.12 15.21
N THR A 75 -15.36 -1.59 14.44
CA THR A 75 -16.50 -0.84 14.95
C THR A 75 -17.81 -1.52 14.58
N MET A 76 -18.85 -1.29 15.36
CA MET A 76 -20.19 -1.78 15.07
C MET A 76 -20.82 -1.03 13.88
N GLU A 77 -20.48 0.26 13.74
CA GLU A 77 -20.96 1.12 12.66
C GLU A 77 -20.48 0.58 11.30
N ASP A 78 -19.22 0.26 11.15
CA ASP A 78 -18.67 -0.33 9.92
C ASP A 78 -19.31 -1.69 9.61
N ALA A 79 -19.57 -2.49 10.64
CA ALA A 79 -20.24 -3.78 10.47
C ALA A 79 -21.69 -3.62 10.00
N LYS A 80 -22.43 -2.62 10.51
CA LYS A 80 -23.78 -2.27 10.05
C LYS A 80 -23.77 -1.74 8.62
N GLY A 81 -22.85 -0.82 8.29
CA GLY A 81 -22.71 -0.31 6.93
C GLY A 81 -22.43 -1.42 5.91
N PHE A 82 -21.63 -2.41 6.28
CA PHE A 82 -21.43 -3.60 5.43
C PHE A 82 -22.73 -4.40 5.25
N MET A 83 -23.58 -4.53 6.26
CA MET A 83 -24.87 -5.24 6.14
C MET A 83 -25.87 -4.49 5.27
N GLU A 84 -25.90 -3.16 5.33
CA GLU A 84 -26.84 -2.29 4.59
C GLU A 84 -26.51 -2.21 3.09
N LEU A 85 -25.21 -2.12 2.73
CA LEU A 85 -24.73 -2.09 1.33
C LEU A 85 -25.07 -3.36 0.52
N GLY A 86 -25.60 -4.40 1.12
CA GLY A 86 -26.02 -5.64 0.46
C GLY A 86 -27.50 -5.74 0.11
N MET A 87 -28.29 -4.72 0.39
CA MET A 87 -29.74 -4.71 0.09
C MET A 87 -30.10 -4.03 -1.25
N GLU A 88 -29.13 -3.36 -1.88
CA GLU A 88 -29.31 -2.81 -3.23
C GLU A 88 -28.41 -3.57 -4.20
N GLY A 89 -29.04 -4.10 -5.25
CA GLY A 89 -28.39 -4.95 -6.25
C GLY A 89 -27.15 -4.31 -6.87
N GLU A 90 -26.28 -5.17 -7.38
CA GLU A 90 -25.10 -4.92 -8.20
C GLU A 90 -24.89 -3.46 -8.56
N ASN A 91 -24.04 -2.76 -7.82
CA ASN A 91 -23.55 -1.47 -8.26
C ASN A 91 -22.04 -1.44 -8.26
N LYS A 92 -21.54 -1.24 -9.47
CA LYS A 92 -20.16 -0.97 -9.84
C LYS A 92 -19.49 -0.07 -8.81
N LEU A 93 -18.24 -0.42 -8.50
CA LEU A 93 -17.29 0.50 -7.89
C LEU A 93 -17.25 1.81 -8.69
N PRO A 94 -17.27 2.99 -8.05
CA PRO A 94 -17.25 4.26 -8.75
C PRO A 94 -15.82 4.64 -9.17
N PHE A 95 -15.27 3.93 -10.16
CA PHE A 95 -13.98 4.26 -10.78
C PHE A 95 -13.90 3.73 -12.21
N ASP A 96 -14.90 4.07 -13.03
CA ASP A 96 -14.81 4.02 -14.48
C ASP A 96 -15.82 5.02 -15.06
N GLU A 97 -15.42 6.27 -15.16
CA GLU A 97 -15.99 7.19 -16.16
C GLU A 97 -14.90 8.12 -16.68
N ASP A 98 -14.61 7.94 -17.96
CA ASP A 98 -13.89 8.86 -18.83
C ASP A 98 -14.61 10.23 -18.90
N PRO A 99 -13.90 11.36 -18.97
CA PRO A 99 -14.52 12.67 -18.97
C PRO A 99 -15.11 13.01 -20.33
N LYS A 100 -16.44 13.06 -20.44
CA LYS A 100 -17.12 13.82 -21.47
C LYS A 100 -17.63 15.15 -20.94
N GLN A 101 -17.35 16.17 -21.69
CA GLN A 101 -17.49 17.62 -21.49
C GLN A 101 -18.91 18.16 -21.24
N PRO A 102 -19.08 19.51 -21.09
CA PRO A 102 -19.77 20.09 -19.94
C PRO A 102 -21.14 20.67 -20.28
N SER A 103 -21.99 20.89 -19.29
CA SER A 103 -23.06 21.89 -19.40
C SER A 103 -23.21 22.69 -18.11
N ASN A 104 -23.29 24.01 -18.32
CA ASN A 104 -23.36 25.10 -17.35
C ASN A 104 -24.56 25.00 -16.40
N ASN A 105 -24.41 25.38 -15.13
CA ASN A 105 -25.02 26.61 -14.58
C ASN A 105 -24.76 26.86 -13.09
N THR A 106 -24.17 28.05 -12.85
CA THR A 106 -24.45 29.09 -11.85
C THR A 106 -24.42 28.84 -10.34
N ASN A 107 -23.42 29.52 -9.73
CA ASN A 107 -23.47 30.36 -8.52
C ASN A 107 -23.69 29.76 -7.14
N SER A 108 -22.67 29.91 -6.37
CA SER A 108 -22.53 30.44 -5.00
C SER A 108 -21.68 29.57 -4.10
N SER A 109 -20.44 30.01 -3.85
CA SER A 109 -19.72 29.95 -2.58
C SER A 109 -18.21 30.17 -2.79
N ILE A 110 -17.78 31.42 -2.66
CA ILE A 110 -16.43 31.91 -2.88
C ILE A 110 -15.66 31.90 -1.55
N ALA A 111 -15.30 30.77 -1.00
CA ALA A 111 -14.27 30.74 0.04
C ALA A 111 -13.58 29.38 0.24
N THR A 112 -14.20 28.26 -0.15
CA THR A 112 -13.64 26.91 0.05
C THR A 112 -12.87 26.39 -1.17
N ASN A 113 -13.04 27.04 -2.33
CA ASN A 113 -12.48 26.58 -3.62
C ASN A 113 -11.01 26.92 -3.86
N GLN A 114 -10.40 27.85 -3.10
CA GLN A 114 -9.00 28.22 -3.37
C GLN A 114 -7.98 27.22 -2.80
N ILE A 115 -8.30 26.52 -1.72
CA ILE A 115 -7.36 25.53 -1.13
C ILE A 115 -7.41 24.21 -1.93
N THR A 116 -8.60 23.82 -2.39
CA THR A 116 -8.78 22.60 -3.20
C THR A 116 -8.25 22.75 -4.64
N GLN A 117 -8.31 23.94 -5.23
CA GLN A 117 -7.78 24.21 -6.58
C GLN A 117 -6.26 24.22 -6.65
N ASN A 118 -5.55 24.60 -5.57
CA ASN A 118 -4.10 24.58 -5.54
C ASN A 118 -3.52 23.16 -5.43
N ILE A 119 -4.28 22.20 -4.89
CA ILE A 119 -3.84 20.78 -4.82
C ILE A 119 -4.01 20.07 -6.17
N SER A 120 -4.94 20.51 -7.02
CA SER A 120 -5.20 19.89 -8.33
C SER A 120 -4.16 20.25 -9.42
N ASN A 121 -3.35 21.29 -9.23
CA ASN A 121 -2.39 21.76 -10.22
C ASN A 121 -0.93 21.35 -9.94
N GLU A 122 -0.62 20.70 -8.81
CA GLU A 122 0.73 20.18 -8.60
C GLU A 122 0.94 18.91 -9.45
N PRO A 123 2.06 18.81 -10.19
CA PRO A 123 2.36 17.63 -10.97
C PRO A 123 2.45 16.40 -10.05
N GLU A 124 1.77 15.33 -10.45
CA GLU A 124 1.78 14.06 -9.73
C GLU A 124 3.12 13.36 -9.96
N LEU A 125 3.78 12.94 -8.88
CA LEU A 125 4.97 12.11 -8.98
C LEU A 125 4.55 10.68 -9.36
N VAL A 126 5.16 10.12 -10.38
CA VAL A 126 4.89 8.75 -10.82
C VAL A 126 6.08 7.86 -10.49
N ALA A 127 5.81 6.72 -9.87
CA ALA A 127 6.81 5.70 -9.56
C ALA A 127 6.35 4.33 -10.09
N TYR A 128 7.19 3.64 -10.84
CA TYR A 128 7.04 2.23 -11.17
C TYR A 128 7.95 1.43 -10.26
N VAL A 129 7.45 0.36 -9.66
CA VAL A 129 8.20 -0.48 -8.73
C VAL A 129 8.01 -1.95 -9.06
N ASP A 130 9.09 -2.70 -8.97
CA ASP A 130 9.07 -4.15 -9.10
C ASP A 130 10.11 -4.79 -8.16
N GLY A 131 9.94 -6.07 -7.85
CA GLY A 131 10.78 -6.82 -6.94
C GLY A 131 11.39 -8.06 -7.58
N SER A 132 12.63 -8.38 -7.22
CA SER A 132 13.30 -9.60 -7.62
C SER A 132 13.84 -10.37 -6.42
N TYR A 133 14.06 -11.68 -6.61
CA TYR A 133 14.56 -12.56 -5.56
C TYR A 133 15.53 -13.59 -6.12
N ASP A 134 16.69 -13.68 -5.50
CA ASP A 134 17.69 -14.71 -5.80
C ASP A 134 17.53 -15.89 -4.82
N GLN A 135 17.12 -17.04 -5.36
CA GLN A 135 16.91 -18.27 -4.61
C GLN A 135 18.23 -18.83 -4.01
N SER A 136 19.37 -18.57 -4.66
CA SER A 136 20.66 -19.09 -4.25
C SER A 136 21.22 -18.35 -3.03
N THR A 137 21.18 -17.02 -3.08
CA THR A 137 21.70 -16.14 -2.02
C THR A 137 20.66 -15.74 -0.98
N LYS A 138 19.38 -16.06 -1.22
CA LYS A 138 18.22 -15.61 -0.40
C LYS A 138 18.11 -14.10 -0.29
N ARG A 139 18.71 -13.37 -1.23
CA ARG A 139 18.59 -11.91 -1.32
C ARG A 139 17.38 -11.51 -2.15
N PHE A 140 16.82 -10.39 -1.81
CA PHE A 140 15.76 -9.75 -2.60
C PHE A 140 16.13 -8.30 -2.91
N SER A 141 15.48 -7.72 -3.90
CA SER A 141 15.78 -6.37 -4.36
C SER A 141 14.52 -5.69 -4.88
N TYR A 142 14.59 -4.37 -4.99
CA TYR A 142 13.66 -3.62 -5.81
C TYR A 142 14.36 -2.90 -6.96
N GLY A 143 13.60 -2.65 -8.02
CA GLY A 143 13.83 -1.61 -9.01
C GLY A 143 12.74 -0.57 -8.92
N MET A 144 13.11 0.70 -9.14
CA MET A 144 12.18 1.80 -9.14
C MET A 144 12.53 2.79 -10.25
N VAL A 145 11.53 3.18 -11.03
CA VAL A 145 11.61 4.25 -12.01
C VAL A 145 10.72 5.40 -11.56
N ILE A 146 11.28 6.56 -11.39
CA ILE A 146 10.55 7.80 -11.07
C ILE A 146 10.42 8.62 -12.34
N LEU A 147 9.21 9.05 -12.64
CA LEU A 147 8.92 10.02 -13.70
C LEU A 147 8.51 11.33 -13.05
N GLU A 148 9.29 12.36 -13.28
CA GLU A 148 9.12 13.68 -12.69
C GLU A 148 9.46 14.77 -13.67
N ASN A 149 8.50 15.66 -14.00
CA ASN A 149 8.70 16.80 -14.90
C ASN A 149 9.31 16.43 -16.28
N GLY A 150 8.98 15.24 -16.80
CA GLY A 150 9.55 14.74 -18.07
C GLY A 150 10.91 14.06 -17.94
N GLU A 151 11.49 14.00 -16.73
CA GLU A 151 12.74 13.30 -16.45
C GLU A 151 12.47 11.89 -15.91
N GLU A 152 13.34 10.95 -16.30
CA GLU A 152 13.38 9.58 -15.76
C GLU A 152 14.53 9.45 -14.76
N LYS A 153 14.22 9.04 -13.51
CA LYS A 153 15.22 8.74 -12.49
C LYS A 153 15.08 7.28 -12.07
N THR A 154 16.19 6.58 -11.97
CA THR A 154 16.21 5.14 -11.67
C THR A 154 16.90 4.84 -10.35
N PHE A 155 16.34 3.90 -9.62
CA PHE A 155 16.86 3.45 -8.34
C PHE A 155 16.75 1.93 -8.26
N ASN A 156 17.71 1.31 -7.62
CA ASN A 156 17.63 -0.09 -7.25
C ASN A 156 18.40 -0.34 -5.95
N LYS A 157 17.99 -1.35 -5.22
CA LYS A 157 18.69 -1.76 -4.00
C LYS A 157 18.40 -3.22 -3.70
N SER A 158 19.43 -3.95 -3.29
CA SER A 158 19.29 -5.32 -2.80
C SER A 158 19.43 -5.41 -1.26
N PHE A 159 18.81 -6.43 -0.69
CA PHE A 159 18.73 -6.65 0.75
C PHE A 159 19.07 -8.10 1.08
N SER A 160 19.65 -8.28 2.27
CA SER A 160 19.90 -9.58 2.88
C SER A 160 19.25 -9.58 4.26
N ASP A 161 17.90 -9.69 4.29
CA ASP A 161 17.13 -9.71 5.53
C ASP A 161 16.38 -11.04 5.63
N PRO A 162 16.80 -11.95 6.54
CA PRO A 162 16.17 -13.26 6.69
C PRO A 162 14.70 -13.19 7.11
N SER A 163 14.27 -12.14 7.83
CA SER A 163 12.89 -11.99 8.29
C SER A 163 11.93 -11.73 7.12
N LEU A 164 12.41 -11.08 6.07
CA LEU A 164 11.64 -10.74 4.87
C LEU A 164 11.90 -11.70 3.70
N ALA A 165 13.02 -12.43 3.69
CA ALA A 165 13.41 -13.31 2.59
C ALA A 165 12.36 -14.38 2.24
N GLY A 166 11.56 -14.80 3.23
CA GLY A 166 10.43 -15.72 3.03
C GLY A 166 9.29 -15.15 2.18
N MET A 167 9.28 -13.85 1.93
CA MET A 167 8.33 -13.19 1.02
C MET A 167 8.85 -13.10 -0.42
N ARG A 168 10.12 -13.49 -0.67
CA ARG A 168 10.78 -13.53 -1.98
C ARG A 168 10.73 -12.16 -2.69
N ASN A 169 10.35 -12.14 -4.00
CA ASN A 169 10.18 -10.92 -4.80
C ASN A 169 9.22 -9.91 -4.15
N VAL A 170 8.15 -10.38 -3.51
CA VAL A 170 7.18 -9.51 -2.83
C VAL A 170 7.82 -8.64 -1.75
N ALA A 171 8.87 -9.12 -1.06
CA ALA A 171 9.64 -8.29 -0.15
C ALA A 171 10.31 -7.12 -0.89
N GLY A 172 10.84 -7.37 -2.08
CA GLY A 172 11.41 -6.34 -2.96
C GLY A 172 10.37 -5.30 -3.36
N GLU A 173 9.21 -5.73 -3.84
CA GLU A 173 8.13 -4.83 -4.24
C GLU A 173 7.65 -3.94 -3.07
N ILE A 174 7.50 -4.49 -1.87
CA ILE A 174 7.19 -3.72 -0.65
C ILE A 174 8.27 -2.66 -0.39
N MET A 175 9.56 -3.02 -0.51
CA MET A 175 10.65 -2.08 -0.30
C MET A 175 10.71 -1.01 -1.39
N GLY A 176 10.37 -1.35 -2.63
CA GLY A 176 10.25 -0.42 -3.74
C GLY A 176 9.11 0.59 -3.53
N ALA A 177 7.93 0.11 -3.16
CA ALA A 177 6.79 0.98 -2.86
C ALA A 177 7.07 1.92 -1.67
N ARG A 178 7.76 1.40 -0.64
CA ARG A 178 8.22 2.22 0.48
C ARG A 178 9.24 3.27 0.02
N ALA A 179 10.22 2.90 -0.80
CA ALA A 179 11.21 3.82 -1.33
C ALA A 179 10.58 4.94 -2.18
N ALA A 180 9.52 4.64 -2.94
CA ALA A 180 8.75 5.64 -3.69
C ALA A 180 8.08 6.66 -2.75
N MET A 181 7.46 6.22 -1.66
CA MET A 181 6.89 7.11 -0.66
C MET A 181 7.97 7.94 0.06
N GLU A 182 9.11 7.33 0.41
CA GLU A 182 10.27 8.03 1.00
C GLU A 182 10.80 9.12 0.07
N TYR A 183 10.92 8.81 -1.23
CA TYR A 183 11.35 9.76 -2.25
C TYR A 183 10.37 10.95 -2.35
N ALA A 184 9.07 10.67 -2.41
CA ALA A 184 8.03 11.70 -2.49
C ALA A 184 8.08 12.64 -1.28
N ILE A 185 8.16 12.09 -0.07
CA ILE A 185 8.24 12.87 1.18
C ILE A 185 9.52 13.70 1.24
N ALA A 186 10.68 13.10 0.90
CA ALA A 186 11.98 13.78 0.94
C ALA A 186 12.06 14.95 -0.05
N ASN A 187 11.32 14.87 -1.16
CA ASN A 187 11.25 15.91 -2.20
C ASN A 187 10.00 16.80 -2.07
N ASN A 188 9.32 16.77 -0.92
CA ASN A 188 8.13 17.57 -0.60
C ASN A 188 6.98 17.43 -1.62
N LYS A 189 6.86 16.26 -2.27
CA LYS A 189 5.76 15.98 -3.20
C LYS A 189 4.47 15.77 -2.45
N LYS A 190 3.37 16.31 -2.97
CA LYS A 190 2.05 16.21 -2.35
C LYS A 190 1.25 15.02 -2.87
N ARG A 191 1.57 14.55 -4.09
CA ARG A 191 0.84 13.48 -4.76
C ARG A 191 1.82 12.49 -5.37
N LEU A 192 1.56 11.20 -5.16
CA LEU A 192 2.36 10.08 -5.67
C LEU A 192 1.43 9.02 -6.24
N VAL A 193 1.73 8.55 -7.46
CA VAL A 193 1.14 7.33 -8.02
C VAL A 193 2.20 6.24 -8.05
N ILE A 194 1.89 5.08 -7.48
CA ILE A 194 2.75 3.90 -7.52
C ILE A 194 2.15 2.88 -8.47
N TYR A 195 2.82 2.64 -9.58
CA TYR A 195 2.52 1.57 -10.53
C TYR A 195 3.20 0.28 -10.07
N HIS A 196 2.44 -0.81 -10.05
CA HIS A 196 2.88 -2.12 -9.54
C HIS A 196 2.09 -3.25 -10.23
N ASP A 197 2.62 -4.45 -10.33
CA ASP A 197 1.94 -5.60 -10.93
C ASP A 197 1.35 -6.58 -9.89
N TYR A 198 1.85 -6.58 -8.65
CA TYR A 198 1.33 -7.43 -7.59
C TYR A 198 0.29 -6.72 -6.73
N GLU A 199 -0.93 -7.23 -6.71
CA GLU A 199 -2.07 -6.61 -6.02
C GLU A 199 -1.86 -6.31 -4.53
N GLY A 200 -1.01 -7.07 -3.85
CA GLY A 200 -0.72 -6.90 -2.43
C GLY A 200 -0.14 -5.53 -2.11
N ILE A 201 0.58 -4.90 -3.07
CA ILE A 201 1.17 -3.56 -2.90
C ILE A 201 0.11 -2.49 -2.64
N ALA A 202 -1.06 -2.61 -3.23
CA ALA A 202 -2.20 -1.75 -2.94
C ALA A 202 -3.07 -2.29 -1.80
N LYS A 203 -3.36 -3.60 -1.81
CA LYS A 203 -4.40 -4.17 -0.96
C LYS A 203 -4.02 -4.25 0.52
N TRP A 204 -2.74 -4.40 0.87
CA TRP A 204 -2.29 -4.38 2.26
C TRP A 204 -2.35 -2.98 2.90
N PRO A 205 -1.75 -1.93 2.31
CA PRO A 205 -1.80 -0.61 2.92
C PRO A 205 -3.23 -0.05 3.00
N LEU A 206 -4.06 -0.32 1.99
CA LEU A 206 -5.47 0.09 1.98
C LEU A 206 -6.37 -0.74 2.92
N GLY A 207 -5.81 -1.77 3.60
CA GLY A 207 -6.57 -2.60 4.55
C GLY A 207 -7.55 -3.58 3.89
N ILE A 208 -7.50 -3.75 2.55
CA ILE A 208 -8.33 -4.70 1.81
C ILE A 208 -7.88 -6.13 2.12
N TRP A 209 -6.57 -6.36 2.19
CA TRP A 209 -6.00 -7.63 2.64
C TRP A 209 -5.46 -7.52 4.06
N LYS A 210 -5.62 -8.60 4.84
CA LYS A 210 -5.05 -8.69 6.19
C LYS A 210 -3.53 -8.76 6.13
N THR A 211 -2.89 -8.05 7.03
CA THR A 211 -1.45 -8.07 7.24
C THR A 211 -1.13 -9.06 8.35
N ASN A 212 -0.54 -10.21 8.00
CA ASN A 212 -0.24 -11.29 8.95
C ASN A 212 1.27 -11.58 9.07
N LYS A 213 2.07 -11.18 8.06
CA LYS A 213 3.53 -11.32 8.06
C LYS A 213 4.17 -10.02 8.52
N GLU A 214 5.32 -10.13 9.17
CA GLU A 214 6.08 -8.97 9.67
C GLU A 214 6.26 -7.88 8.61
N GLY A 215 6.69 -8.24 7.39
CA GLY A 215 6.86 -7.30 6.29
C GLY A 215 5.57 -6.60 5.87
N THR A 216 4.42 -7.30 5.84
CA THR A 216 3.13 -6.68 5.48
C THR A 216 2.60 -5.78 6.59
N ILE A 217 2.83 -6.14 7.86
CA ILE A 217 2.48 -5.30 9.03
C ILE A 217 3.30 -4.01 9.01
N ALA A 218 4.62 -4.13 8.83
CA ALA A 218 5.52 -2.97 8.76
C ALA A 218 5.21 -2.07 7.56
N TYR A 219 4.88 -2.65 6.40
CA TYR A 219 4.51 -1.90 5.21
C TYR A 219 3.23 -1.07 5.42
N LYS A 220 2.19 -1.70 5.99
CA LYS A 220 0.96 -0.97 6.30
C LYS A 220 1.20 0.13 7.32
N ALA A 221 1.95 -0.12 8.39
CA ALA A 221 2.27 0.90 9.39
C ALA A 221 3.01 2.08 8.76
N TYR A 222 3.99 1.81 7.88
CA TYR A 222 4.70 2.85 7.16
C TYR A 222 3.78 3.68 6.24
N TYR A 223 2.88 3.03 5.49
CA TYR A 223 1.90 3.72 4.67
C TYR A 223 0.99 4.61 5.50
N ASP A 224 0.52 4.13 6.67
CA ASP A 224 -0.35 4.91 7.56
C ASP A 224 0.33 6.21 8.07
N GLU A 225 1.67 6.20 8.21
CA GLU A 225 2.45 7.41 8.50
C GLU A 225 2.70 8.28 7.26
N ALA A 226 2.98 7.66 6.12
CA ALA A 226 3.31 8.34 4.88
C ALA A 226 2.11 9.10 4.30
N LYS A 227 0.90 8.54 4.37
CA LYS A 227 -0.32 9.15 3.83
C LYS A 227 -0.68 10.49 4.48
N GLU A 228 -0.19 10.77 5.69
CA GLU A 228 -0.35 12.06 6.36
C GLU A 228 0.53 13.17 5.73
N LYS A 229 1.52 12.78 4.92
CA LYS A 229 2.50 13.69 4.30
C LYS A 229 2.37 13.78 2.79
N VAL A 230 1.98 12.68 2.16
CA VAL A 230 1.83 12.55 0.70
C VAL A 230 0.58 11.73 0.38
N SER A 231 -0.25 12.25 -0.53
CA SER A 231 -1.39 11.50 -1.06
C SER A 231 -0.88 10.41 -2.00
N VAL A 232 -1.08 9.14 -1.66
CA VAL A 232 -0.60 7.98 -2.43
C VAL A 232 -1.76 7.30 -3.13
N ARG A 233 -1.66 7.17 -4.45
CA ARG A 233 -2.54 6.37 -5.29
C ARG A 233 -1.77 5.16 -5.81
N PHE A 234 -2.41 4.01 -5.84
CA PHE A 234 -1.86 2.78 -6.39
C PHE A 234 -2.53 2.48 -7.73
N GLN A 235 -1.72 2.14 -8.73
CA GLN A 235 -2.18 1.78 -10.07
C GLN A 235 -1.61 0.42 -10.45
N LYS A 236 -2.49 -0.57 -10.58
CA LYS A 236 -2.07 -1.89 -11.04
C LYS A 236 -1.77 -1.85 -12.54
N VAL A 237 -0.66 -2.47 -12.94
CA VAL A 237 -0.32 -2.82 -14.32
C VAL A 237 -0.33 -4.32 -14.48
N THR A 238 -0.36 -4.80 -15.72
CA THR A 238 -0.19 -6.23 -16.00
C THR A 238 1.29 -6.53 -16.11
N GLY A 239 1.80 -7.44 -15.28
CA GLY A 239 3.20 -7.86 -15.34
C GLY A 239 3.54 -8.46 -16.71
N HIS A 240 4.75 -8.20 -17.20
CA HIS A 240 5.26 -8.69 -18.49
C HIS A 240 4.35 -8.40 -19.70
N SER A 241 3.62 -7.30 -19.67
CA SER A 241 2.69 -6.90 -20.75
C SER A 241 3.32 -5.97 -21.78
N GLY A 242 4.62 -5.66 -21.66
CA GLY A 242 5.31 -4.68 -22.50
C GLY A 242 5.13 -3.24 -22.02
N ASP A 243 4.66 -3.01 -20.77
CA ASP A 243 4.72 -1.69 -20.16
C ASP A 243 6.18 -1.31 -19.94
N LYS A 244 6.64 -0.29 -20.68
CA LYS A 244 8.04 0.15 -20.73
C LYS A 244 8.66 0.33 -19.32
N TYR A 245 7.94 0.97 -18.43
CA TYR A 245 8.49 1.34 -17.13
C TYR A 245 8.38 0.23 -16.10
N ASN A 246 7.37 -0.63 -16.20
CA ASN A 246 7.28 -1.83 -15.39
C ASN A 246 8.39 -2.83 -15.75
N ASP A 247 8.60 -3.06 -17.05
CA ASP A 247 9.69 -3.92 -17.53
C ASP A 247 11.08 -3.33 -17.16
N TYR A 248 11.19 -2.00 -17.13
CA TYR A 248 12.42 -1.35 -16.70
C TYR A 248 12.65 -1.50 -15.19
N ALA A 249 11.62 -1.39 -14.36
CA ALA A 249 11.71 -1.63 -12.92
C ALA A 249 12.12 -3.09 -12.62
N ASP A 250 11.55 -4.08 -13.32
CA ASP A 250 11.96 -5.49 -13.24
C ASP A 250 13.47 -5.67 -13.56
N LYS A 251 13.92 -5.09 -14.67
CA LYS A 251 15.34 -5.12 -15.04
C LYS A 251 16.24 -4.52 -13.97
N LEU A 252 15.89 -3.37 -13.42
CA LEU A 252 16.63 -2.72 -12.34
C LEU A 252 16.67 -3.59 -11.07
N ALA A 253 15.56 -4.25 -10.73
CA ALA A 253 15.52 -5.16 -9.59
C ALA A 253 16.47 -6.35 -9.79
N LYS A 254 16.49 -6.96 -10.99
CA LYS A 254 17.42 -8.05 -11.35
C LYS A 254 18.87 -7.60 -11.32
N GLN A 255 19.18 -6.41 -11.86
CA GLN A 255 20.53 -5.83 -11.83
C GLN A 255 21.05 -5.65 -10.40
N ALA A 256 20.21 -5.25 -9.44
CA ALA A 256 20.62 -5.11 -8.05
C ALA A 256 21.06 -6.43 -7.39
N LEU A 257 20.66 -7.56 -7.97
CA LEU A 257 21.07 -8.91 -7.53
C LEU A 257 22.19 -9.51 -8.38
N GLY A 258 22.57 -8.86 -9.49
CA GLY A 258 23.51 -9.39 -10.45
C GLY A 258 22.93 -10.50 -11.35
N LEU A 259 21.60 -10.47 -11.58
CA LEU A 259 20.86 -11.47 -12.35
C LEU A 259 20.53 -11.00 -13.79
N ALA A 260 20.92 -9.79 -14.17
CA ALA A 260 20.68 -9.17 -15.49
C ALA A 260 21.97 -8.60 -16.08
#